data_7034e7826317fb10750c569e934d6ff8
#
_entry.id   7034e7826317fb10750c569e934d6ff8
#
_cell.length_a   1.000
_cell.length_b   1.000
_cell.length_c   1.000
_cell.angle_alpha   90.00
_cell.angle_beta   90.00
_cell.angle_gamma   90.00
#
_symmetry.space_group_name_H-M   'P 1'
#
loop_
_entity.id
_entity.type
_entity.pdbx_description
1 polymer ?
#
loop_
_entity_poly.entity_id
_entity_poly.type
_entity_poly.pdbx_seq_one_letter_code
_entity_poly.pdbx_strand_id
1 'polypeptide(L)'
;MTQLIPLSNIDDRRIDALLDDAFGTDRHGRTAYMLRTHAAAIDHLSFAYTDDGQLAGSIQCWPVKIENAPLILVGPVAVAPSRQNQGIGRSLMNQMLGALSNMDPPMVMIGDTEYYGRFGFASNGTSGWMLPGPWEPHRLLLRNPNKVSLPVHGMLASMD
;
A
#
# COMPACT_ATOMS: atom_id res chain seq x y z
N MET A 1 9.90 -17.54 -15.98
CA MET A 1 9.44 -16.30 -16.61
C MET A 1 8.67 -15.47 -15.59
N THR A 2 9.04 -14.23 -15.44
CA THR A 2 8.38 -13.33 -14.47
C THR A 2 7.22 -12.61 -15.14
N GLN A 3 6.13 -12.38 -14.37
CA GLN A 3 4.96 -11.66 -14.85
C GLN A 3 4.42 -10.77 -13.74
N LEU A 4 3.92 -9.59 -14.15
CA LEU A 4 3.10 -8.72 -13.30
C LEU A 4 1.67 -8.84 -13.80
N ILE A 5 0.79 -9.36 -12.97
CA ILE A 5 -0.60 -9.64 -13.34
C ILE A 5 -1.56 -9.05 -12.30
N PRO A 6 -2.84 -8.85 -12.64
CA PRO A 6 -3.82 -8.40 -11.65
C PRO A 6 -3.86 -9.35 -10.46
N LEU A 7 -3.89 -8.79 -9.25
CA LEU A 7 -3.93 -9.60 -8.04
C LEU A 7 -5.21 -10.44 -7.96
N SER A 8 -6.30 -9.96 -8.56
CA SER A 8 -7.56 -10.70 -8.62
C SER A 8 -7.45 -12.04 -9.35
N ASN A 9 -6.39 -12.26 -10.12
CA ASN A 9 -6.13 -13.56 -10.77
C ASN A 9 -5.49 -14.59 -9.83
N ILE A 10 -5.16 -14.20 -8.61
CA ILE A 10 -4.49 -15.07 -7.63
C ILE A 10 -5.50 -15.47 -6.56
N ASP A 11 -5.49 -16.76 -6.20
CA ASP A 11 -6.31 -17.32 -5.12
C ASP A 11 -6.00 -16.60 -3.79
N ASP A 12 -7.03 -16.23 -3.06
CA ASP A 12 -6.88 -15.53 -1.77
C ASP A 12 -6.01 -16.29 -0.78
N ARG A 13 -6.04 -17.61 -0.79
CA ARG A 13 -5.20 -18.42 0.09
C ARG A 13 -3.72 -18.23 -0.20
N ARG A 14 -3.36 -18.09 -1.47
CA ARG A 14 -1.97 -17.85 -1.87
C ARG A 14 -1.51 -16.46 -1.45
N ILE A 15 -2.40 -15.47 -1.56
CA ILE A 15 -2.11 -14.11 -1.11
C ILE A 15 -1.90 -14.10 0.40
N ASP A 16 -2.81 -14.73 1.16
CA ASP A 16 -2.69 -14.80 2.62
C ASP A 16 -1.40 -15.51 3.06
N ALA A 17 -1.04 -16.58 2.38
CA ALA A 17 0.21 -17.28 2.69
C ALA A 17 1.43 -16.39 2.46
N LEU A 18 1.44 -15.62 1.37
CA LEU A 18 2.52 -14.67 1.10
C LEU A 18 2.61 -13.59 2.19
N LEU A 19 1.46 -13.03 2.58
CA LEU A 19 1.41 -11.99 3.61
C LEU A 19 1.85 -12.54 4.97
N ASP A 20 1.45 -13.75 5.32
CA ASP A 20 1.89 -14.39 6.56
C ASP A 20 3.41 -14.62 6.56
N ASP A 21 3.96 -15.07 5.44
CA ASP A 21 5.40 -15.29 5.30
C ASP A 21 6.19 -13.98 5.39
N ALA A 22 5.67 -12.91 4.80
CA ALA A 22 6.37 -11.63 4.75
C ALA A 22 6.25 -10.82 6.04
N PHE A 23 5.10 -10.89 6.73
CA PHE A 23 4.79 -10.01 7.85
C PHE A 23 4.46 -10.73 9.16
N GLY A 24 4.30 -12.04 9.14
CA GLY A 24 3.90 -12.82 10.30
C GLY A 24 2.39 -12.99 10.41
N THR A 25 1.97 -14.01 11.14
CA THR A 25 0.55 -14.35 11.29
C THR A 25 -0.20 -13.37 12.20
N ASP A 26 0.52 -12.54 12.96
CA ASP A 26 -0.06 -11.50 13.82
C ASP A 26 -0.33 -10.19 13.07
N ARG A 27 -0.16 -10.15 11.75
CA ARG A 27 -0.30 -8.93 10.93
C ARG A 27 -1.66 -8.25 11.06
N HIS A 28 -2.71 -9.00 11.38
CA HIS A 28 -4.07 -8.45 11.52
C HIS A 28 -4.21 -7.49 12.70
N GLY A 29 -3.29 -7.54 13.66
CA GLY A 29 -3.28 -6.60 14.79
C GLY A 29 -2.60 -5.27 14.50
N ARG A 30 -2.03 -5.10 13.31
CA ARG A 30 -1.31 -3.87 12.96
C ARG A 30 -2.25 -2.77 12.52
N THR A 31 -1.86 -1.53 12.78
CA THR A 31 -2.64 -0.34 12.45
C THR A 31 -2.97 -0.28 10.95
N ALA A 32 -2.02 -0.62 10.08
CA ALA A 32 -2.26 -0.61 8.64
C ALA A 32 -3.40 -1.54 8.24
N TYR A 33 -3.55 -2.67 8.91
CA TYR A 33 -4.65 -3.59 8.64
C TYR A 33 -6.01 -2.99 9.02
N MET A 34 -6.05 -2.23 10.13
CA MET A 34 -7.28 -1.58 10.59
C MET A 34 -7.84 -0.60 9.54
N LEU A 35 -6.98 -0.03 8.72
CA LEU A 35 -7.40 0.91 7.67
C LEU A 35 -8.03 0.21 6.46
N ARG A 36 -8.03 -1.11 6.40
CA ARG A 36 -8.54 -1.91 5.29
C ARG A 36 -9.77 -2.75 5.62
N THR A 37 -10.22 -2.73 6.87
CA THR A 37 -11.19 -3.72 7.36
C THR A 37 -12.60 -3.58 6.82
N HIS A 38 -12.95 -2.40 6.30
CA HIS A 38 -14.32 -2.11 5.86
C HIS A 38 -14.41 -1.82 4.36
N ALA A 39 -13.39 -2.15 3.59
CA ALA A 39 -13.36 -1.87 2.17
C ALA A 39 -12.71 -3.02 1.40
N ALA A 40 -13.03 -3.14 0.13
CA ALA A 40 -12.36 -4.05 -0.78
C ALA A 40 -11.13 -3.37 -1.38
N ALA A 41 -10.11 -4.15 -1.71
CA ALA A 41 -8.95 -3.63 -2.41
C ALA A 41 -9.36 -3.07 -3.78
N ILE A 42 -8.63 -2.06 -4.24
CA ILE A 42 -8.87 -1.44 -5.54
C ILE A 42 -8.23 -2.32 -6.61
N ASP A 43 -9.07 -3.04 -7.36
CA ASP A 43 -8.60 -4.08 -8.30
C ASP A 43 -7.59 -3.57 -9.32
N HIS A 44 -7.85 -2.42 -9.94
CA HIS A 44 -6.99 -1.94 -11.03
C HIS A 44 -5.65 -1.38 -10.53
N LEU A 45 -5.45 -1.29 -9.21
CA LEU A 45 -4.21 -0.84 -8.58
C LEU A 45 -3.53 -1.93 -7.76
N SER A 46 -4.03 -3.17 -7.81
CA SER A 46 -3.52 -4.28 -7.01
C SER A 46 -2.96 -5.35 -7.95
N PHE A 47 -1.70 -5.74 -7.72
CA PHE A 47 -0.96 -6.59 -8.64
C PHE A 47 -0.20 -7.69 -7.91
N ALA A 48 0.08 -8.75 -8.67
CA ALA A 48 0.93 -9.85 -8.24
C ALA A 48 2.16 -9.94 -9.10
N TYR A 49 3.28 -10.29 -8.49
CA TYR A 49 4.52 -10.63 -9.18
C TYR A 49 4.68 -12.15 -9.10
N THR A 50 4.64 -12.81 -10.24
CA THR A 50 4.81 -14.27 -10.30
C THR A 50 6.06 -14.62 -11.08
N ASP A 51 6.66 -15.75 -10.71
CA ASP A 51 7.83 -16.29 -11.40
C ASP A 51 7.60 -17.78 -11.62
N ASP A 52 7.46 -18.19 -12.87
CA ASP A 52 7.10 -19.56 -13.25
C ASP A 52 5.86 -20.07 -12.50
N GLY A 53 4.86 -19.20 -12.35
CA GLY A 53 3.61 -19.50 -11.68
C GLY A 53 3.65 -19.39 -10.17
N GLN A 54 4.81 -19.14 -9.58
CA GLN A 54 4.97 -18.96 -8.13
C GLN A 54 4.74 -17.51 -7.74
N LEU A 55 3.91 -17.27 -6.73
CA LEU A 55 3.66 -15.92 -6.23
C LEU A 55 4.86 -15.47 -5.38
N ALA A 56 5.58 -14.47 -5.87
CA ALA A 56 6.78 -13.95 -5.20
C ALA A 56 6.57 -12.59 -4.56
N GLY A 57 5.53 -11.86 -4.95
CA GLY A 57 5.23 -10.55 -4.38
C GLY A 57 3.82 -10.09 -4.70
N SER A 58 3.34 -9.12 -3.94
CA SER A 58 2.04 -8.52 -4.17
C SER A 58 2.01 -7.08 -3.70
N ILE A 59 1.13 -6.28 -4.32
CA ILE A 59 0.81 -4.93 -3.87
C ILE A 59 -0.71 -4.78 -3.87
N GLN A 60 -1.24 -4.19 -2.81
CA GLN A 60 -2.66 -3.88 -2.71
C GLN A 60 -2.84 -2.40 -2.44
N CYS A 61 -3.93 -1.84 -2.95
CA CYS A 61 -4.33 -0.47 -2.67
C CYS A 61 -5.77 -0.47 -2.18
N TRP A 62 -6.10 0.47 -1.30
CA TRP A 62 -7.39 0.50 -0.60
C TRP A 62 -7.93 1.92 -0.56
N PRO A 63 -9.26 2.10 -0.65
CA PRO A 63 -9.84 3.42 -0.42
C PRO A 63 -9.83 3.73 1.07
N VAL A 64 -9.30 4.90 1.42
CA VAL A 64 -9.32 5.42 2.80
C VAL A 64 -9.69 6.91 2.75
N LYS A 65 -9.84 7.53 3.90
CA LYS A 65 -10.16 8.94 4.00
C LYS A 65 -9.43 9.58 5.17
N ILE A 66 -9.11 10.85 5.00
CA ILE A 66 -8.70 11.73 6.10
C ILE A 66 -9.83 12.72 6.29
N GLU A 67 -10.51 12.67 7.43
CA GLU A 67 -11.80 13.34 7.63
C GLU A 67 -12.76 12.94 6.50
N ASN A 68 -13.16 13.87 5.62
CA ASN A 68 -14.04 13.58 4.50
C ASN A 68 -13.32 13.54 3.16
N ALA A 69 -11.99 13.69 3.15
CA ALA A 69 -11.20 13.72 1.92
C ALA A 69 -10.73 12.32 1.54
N PRO A 70 -11.05 11.84 0.33
CA PRO A 70 -10.65 10.50 -0.10
C PRO A 70 -9.16 10.43 -0.44
N LEU A 71 -8.55 9.30 -0.07
CA LEU A 71 -7.17 8.97 -0.38
C LEU A 71 -7.10 7.50 -0.79
N ILE A 72 -5.94 7.11 -1.31
CA ILE A 72 -5.63 5.71 -1.57
C ILE A 72 -4.54 5.28 -0.59
N LEU A 73 -4.81 4.22 0.17
CA LEU A 73 -3.79 3.57 1.01
C LEU A 73 -3.04 2.56 0.15
N VAL A 74 -1.73 2.71 0.07
CA VAL A 74 -0.85 1.76 -0.62
C VAL A 74 -0.29 0.78 0.40
N GLY A 75 -0.53 -0.49 0.18
CA GLY A 75 -0.01 -1.56 1.02
C GLY A 75 -1.07 -2.61 1.35
N PRO A 76 -0.62 -3.78 1.77
CA PRO A 76 0.77 -4.15 1.95
C PRO A 76 1.50 -4.33 0.63
N VAL A 77 2.79 -3.98 0.63
CA VAL A 77 3.72 -4.34 -0.44
C VAL A 77 4.54 -5.50 0.10
N ALA A 78 4.26 -6.70 -0.39
CA ALA A 78 4.83 -7.93 0.16
C ALA A 78 5.79 -8.57 -0.84
N VAL A 79 6.93 -9.04 -0.35
CA VAL A 79 7.88 -9.83 -1.14
C VAL A 79 8.23 -11.07 -0.33
N ALA A 80 8.18 -12.25 -0.96
CA ALA A 80 8.53 -13.50 -0.31
C ALA A 80 9.93 -13.36 0.31
N PRO A 81 10.13 -13.84 1.57
CA PRO A 81 11.43 -13.66 2.25
C PRO A 81 12.63 -14.20 1.46
N SER A 82 12.45 -15.28 0.71
CA SER A 82 13.51 -15.87 -0.13
C SER A 82 13.81 -15.05 -1.39
N ARG A 83 13.00 -14.05 -1.70
CA ARG A 83 13.10 -13.28 -2.94
C ARG A 83 13.34 -11.79 -2.69
N GLN A 84 13.70 -11.41 -1.47
CA GLN A 84 13.97 -10.00 -1.15
C GLN A 84 15.26 -9.51 -1.80
N ASN A 85 15.39 -8.19 -1.96
CA ASN A 85 16.54 -7.51 -2.57
C ASN A 85 16.76 -7.86 -4.05
N GLN A 86 15.70 -8.25 -4.75
CA GLN A 86 15.74 -8.58 -6.18
C GLN A 86 14.95 -7.56 -7.03
N GLY A 87 14.48 -6.46 -6.44
CA GLY A 87 13.74 -5.43 -7.17
C GLY A 87 12.26 -5.73 -7.36
N ILE A 88 11.71 -6.75 -6.69
CA ILE A 88 10.30 -7.12 -6.85
C ILE A 88 9.38 -6.02 -6.30
N GLY A 89 9.69 -5.50 -5.11
CA GLY A 89 8.91 -4.39 -4.53
C GLY A 89 8.90 -3.16 -5.43
N ARG A 90 10.04 -2.82 -6.01
CA ARG A 90 10.15 -1.71 -6.96
C ARG A 90 9.29 -1.95 -8.19
N SER A 91 9.32 -3.16 -8.74
CA SER A 91 8.51 -3.52 -9.90
C SER A 91 7.02 -3.38 -9.60
N LEU A 92 6.59 -3.82 -8.41
CA LEU A 92 5.20 -3.70 -7.98
C LEU A 92 4.79 -2.23 -7.82
N MET A 93 5.63 -1.42 -7.17
CA MET A 93 5.35 0.01 -7.02
C MET A 93 5.24 0.71 -8.37
N ASN A 94 6.16 0.44 -9.29
CA ASN A 94 6.14 1.05 -10.60
C ASN A 94 4.92 0.60 -11.42
N GLN A 95 4.53 -0.67 -11.31
CA GLN A 95 3.33 -1.17 -11.98
C GLN A 95 2.08 -0.44 -11.46
N MET A 96 1.95 -0.31 -10.14
CA MET A 96 0.82 0.38 -9.52
C MET A 96 0.78 1.85 -9.95
N LEU A 97 1.91 2.56 -9.88
CA LEU A 97 1.95 3.97 -10.26
C LEU A 97 1.66 4.16 -11.75
N GLY A 98 2.12 3.22 -12.60
CA GLY A 98 1.82 3.25 -14.03
C GLY A 98 0.36 2.99 -14.37
N ALA A 99 -0.38 2.38 -13.46
CA ALA A 99 -1.82 2.10 -13.63
C ALA A 99 -2.71 3.24 -13.14
N LEU A 100 -2.14 4.29 -12.55
CA LEU A 100 -2.92 5.45 -12.11
C LEU A 100 -3.48 6.19 -13.32
N SER A 101 -4.67 6.78 -13.12
CA SER A 101 -5.25 7.68 -14.12
C SER A 101 -4.42 8.96 -14.21
N ASN A 102 -4.71 9.79 -15.22
CA ASN A 102 -4.06 11.09 -15.37
C ASN A 102 -4.27 12.02 -14.18
N MET A 103 -5.21 11.70 -13.30
CA MET A 103 -5.51 12.50 -12.11
C MET A 103 -4.44 12.40 -11.03
N ASP A 104 -3.68 11.31 -11.00
CA ASP A 104 -2.62 11.05 -10.03
C ASP A 104 -3.06 11.43 -8.61
N PRO A 105 -3.98 10.68 -8.01
CA PRO A 105 -4.62 11.04 -6.74
C PRO A 105 -3.65 11.01 -5.57
N PRO A 106 -3.97 11.69 -4.46
CA PRO A 106 -3.15 11.59 -3.25
C PRO A 106 -3.19 10.18 -2.69
N MET A 107 -2.02 9.70 -2.29
CA MET A 107 -1.83 8.36 -1.74
C MET A 107 -1.10 8.44 -0.42
N VAL A 108 -1.43 7.52 0.48
CA VAL A 108 -0.82 7.43 1.81
C VAL A 108 -0.32 6.01 2.02
N MET A 109 0.75 5.86 2.79
CA MET A 109 1.25 4.55 3.17
C MET A 109 1.99 4.62 4.49
N ILE A 110 2.15 3.48 5.13
CA ILE A 110 3.00 3.32 6.30
C ILE A 110 4.24 2.57 5.85
N GLY A 111 5.40 3.24 5.87
CA GLY A 111 6.61 2.64 5.33
C GLY A 111 7.86 3.44 5.65
N ASP A 112 8.95 3.05 5.01
CA ASP A 112 10.26 3.65 5.22
C ASP A 112 10.50 4.75 4.19
N THR A 113 10.73 5.97 4.67
CA THR A 113 10.98 7.13 3.80
C THR A 113 12.23 6.94 2.93
N GLU A 114 13.25 6.29 3.47
CA GLU A 114 14.49 6.05 2.72
C GLU A 114 14.23 5.23 1.46
N TYR A 115 13.29 4.31 1.52
CA TYR A 115 12.93 3.49 0.37
C TYR A 115 11.84 4.16 -0.47
N TYR A 116 10.72 4.53 0.14
CA TYR A 116 9.54 5.00 -0.61
C TYR A 116 9.63 6.45 -1.06
N GLY A 117 10.59 7.22 -0.56
CA GLY A 117 10.86 8.57 -1.04
C GLY A 117 11.14 8.62 -2.53
N ARG A 118 11.75 7.58 -3.09
CA ARG A 118 12.02 7.47 -4.53
C ARG A 118 10.76 7.45 -5.39
N PHE A 119 9.62 7.12 -4.77
CA PHE A 119 8.33 7.10 -5.45
C PHE A 119 7.49 8.34 -5.14
N GLY A 120 8.04 9.33 -4.46
CA GLY A 120 7.36 10.58 -4.16
C GLY A 120 6.65 10.63 -2.82
N PHE A 121 6.87 9.63 -1.94
CA PHE A 121 6.26 9.60 -0.61
C PHE A 121 7.14 10.33 0.41
N ALA A 122 6.51 11.14 1.27
CA ALA A 122 7.21 11.88 2.31
C ALA A 122 6.33 12.05 3.54
N SER A 123 6.96 12.26 4.71
CA SER A 123 6.25 12.37 5.98
C SER A 123 5.87 13.81 6.36
N ASN A 124 6.32 14.81 5.62
CA ASN A 124 6.13 16.20 6.00
C ASN A 124 4.69 16.71 5.84
N GLY A 125 3.85 16.01 5.10
CA GLY A 125 2.45 16.42 4.89
C GLY A 125 1.45 15.76 5.84
N THR A 126 1.90 14.92 6.76
CA THR A 126 1.02 14.10 7.61
C THR A 126 1.13 14.43 9.10
N SER A 127 1.79 15.52 9.47
CA SER A 127 2.13 15.79 10.87
C SER A 127 0.92 15.98 11.78
N GLY A 128 -0.22 16.41 11.24
CA GLY A 128 -1.44 16.60 12.01
C GLY A 128 -2.42 15.42 11.91
N TRP A 129 -2.03 14.34 11.27
CA TRP A 129 -2.91 13.18 11.08
C TRP A 129 -2.70 12.14 12.16
N MET A 130 -3.79 11.48 12.53
CA MET A 130 -3.79 10.41 13.52
C MET A 130 -4.33 9.13 12.91
N LEU A 131 -3.89 8.00 13.45
CA LEU A 131 -4.32 6.67 13.02
C LEU A 131 -5.10 5.98 14.13
N PRO A 132 -5.92 4.96 13.80
CA PRO A 132 -6.76 4.27 14.78
C PRO A 132 -6.00 3.33 15.73
N GLY A 133 -4.69 3.19 15.56
CA GLY A 133 -3.85 2.35 16.39
C GLY A 133 -2.44 2.90 16.48
N PRO A 134 -1.48 2.16 17.03
CA PRO A 134 -0.10 2.62 17.15
C PRO A 134 0.54 2.89 15.78
N TRP A 135 1.30 3.99 15.67
CA TRP A 135 2.08 4.29 14.47
C TRP A 135 3.28 5.16 14.86
N GLU A 136 4.26 5.18 13.97
CA GLU A 136 5.40 6.06 14.09
C GLU A 136 5.22 7.21 13.09
N PRO A 137 5.13 8.48 13.53
CA PRO A 137 4.80 9.61 12.65
C PRO A 137 5.70 9.72 11.42
N HIS A 138 7.00 9.43 11.56
CA HIS A 138 7.93 9.52 10.45
C HIS A 138 7.70 8.43 9.38
N ARG A 139 6.88 7.41 9.68
CA ARG A 139 6.54 6.34 8.74
C ARG A 139 5.19 6.54 8.06
N LEU A 140 4.43 7.55 8.44
CA LEU A 140 3.18 7.88 7.76
C LEU A 140 3.51 8.81 6.60
N LEU A 141 3.42 8.29 5.39
CA LEU A 141 3.92 8.96 4.20
C LEU A 141 2.78 9.34 3.27
N LEU A 142 2.90 10.50 2.64
CA LEU A 142 1.93 11.04 1.68
C LEU A 142 2.62 11.30 0.35
N ARG A 143 1.97 10.89 -0.74
CA ARG A 143 2.33 11.25 -2.10
C ARG A 143 1.17 12.06 -2.69
N ASN A 144 1.42 13.34 -2.96
CA ASN A 144 0.38 14.27 -3.43
C ASN A 144 0.98 15.21 -4.51
N PRO A 145 1.30 14.66 -5.69
CA PRO A 145 2.01 15.44 -6.72
C PRO A 145 1.19 16.59 -7.27
N ASN A 146 -0.14 16.47 -7.28
CA ASN A 146 -1.04 17.52 -7.79
C ASN A 146 -1.48 18.51 -6.71
N LYS A 147 -0.94 18.38 -5.51
CA LYS A 147 -1.20 19.29 -4.39
C LYS A 147 -2.69 19.47 -4.14
N VAL A 148 -3.42 18.35 -4.14
CA VAL A 148 -4.83 18.32 -3.76
C VAL A 148 -4.94 18.85 -2.34
N SER A 149 -5.92 19.74 -2.09
CA SER A 149 -6.13 20.29 -0.75
C SER A 149 -6.64 19.19 0.20
N LEU A 150 -5.91 18.96 1.28
CA LEU A 150 -6.23 17.93 2.27
C LEU A 150 -6.31 18.56 3.66
N PRO A 151 -7.13 18.00 4.59
CA PRO A 151 -7.16 18.49 5.96
C PRO A 151 -5.76 18.47 6.59
N VAL A 152 -5.44 19.52 7.35
CA VAL A 152 -4.16 19.61 8.07
C VAL A 152 -4.18 18.70 9.30
N HIS A 153 -5.36 18.52 9.89
CA HIS A 153 -5.58 17.66 11.07
C HIS A 153 -6.70 16.68 10.77
N GLY A 154 -6.65 15.52 11.40
CA GLY A 154 -7.74 14.58 11.31
C GLY A 154 -7.32 13.14 11.55
N MET A 155 -8.33 12.26 11.53
CA MET A 155 -8.15 10.82 11.70
C MET A 155 -8.19 10.15 10.35
N LEU A 156 -7.14 9.41 10.02
CA LEU A 156 -7.12 8.53 8.85
C LEU A 156 -7.98 7.30 9.16
N ALA A 157 -8.88 6.97 8.26
CA ALA A 157 -9.86 5.92 8.51
C ALA A 157 -10.15 5.13 7.23
N SER A 158 -10.65 3.91 7.42
CA SER A 158 -11.14 3.08 6.33
C SER A 158 -12.35 3.76 5.67
N MET A 159 -12.47 3.58 4.36
CA MET A 159 -13.64 4.01 3.62
C MET A 159 -14.69 2.90 3.70
N ASP A 160 -15.83 3.18 4.29
CA ASP A 160 -16.94 2.23 4.42
C ASP A 160 -18.05 2.49 3.42
#